data_fcf8d564b16b95ea605d6378c51d932e
#
_entry.id   fcf8d564b16b95ea605d6378c51d932e
#
_cell.length_a   1.000
_cell.length_b   1.000
_cell.length_c   1.000
_cell.angle_alpha   90.00
_cell.angle_beta   90.00
_cell.angle_gamma   90.00
#
_symmetry.space_group_name_H-M   'P 1'
#
loop_
_entity.id
_entity.type
_entity.pdbx_description
1 polymer ?
#
loop_
_entity_poly.entity_id
_entity_poly.type
_entity_poly.pdbx_seq_one_letter_code
_entity_poly.pdbx_strand_id
1 'polypeptide(L)'
;MQKTVTVNDKMQKNYVYEISEKQGKNFDKDFKPELTPKEMLTLGVFGGKYMTDCKEEFPRDWFKQAKLCFKKHDAELNFFGVNASQSLSVWRERGWIHPDDPRGWFQWYCRYFIGRRHQDDQRQIRRWKAIKRHIAQIKNNCSAGDWNCRRKQRQAILHWAYDSRKI
;
A
#
# COMPACT_ATOMS: atom_id res chain seq x y z
N MET A 1 -23.68 -7.71 7.29
CA MET A 1 -23.19 -8.77 8.20
C MET A 1 -21.75 -8.49 8.59
N GLN A 2 -21.48 -8.37 9.86
CA GLN A 2 -20.11 -8.20 10.36
C GLN A 2 -19.36 -9.54 10.31
N LYS A 3 -18.13 -9.49 9.85
CA LYS A 3 -17.24 -10.65 9.83
C LYS A 3 -16.02 -10.35 10.69
N THR A 4 -15.68 -11.25 11.58
CA THR A 4 -14.48 -11.15 12.42
C THR A 4 -13.31 -11.83 11.72
N VAL A 5 -12.16 -11.17 11.73
CA VAL A 5 -10.89 -11.71 11.22
C VAL A 5 -9.91 -11.83 12.37
N THR A 6 -9.32 -13.00 12.53
CA THR A 6 -8.24 -13.25 13.50
C THR A 6 -6.94 -13.44 12.75
N VAL A 7 -5.91 -12.67 13.10
CA VAL A 7 -4.60 -12.70 12.47
C VAL A 7 -3.58 -13.40 13.36
N ASN A 8 -2.93 -14.41 12.82
CA ASN A 8 -1.81 -15.11 13.44
C ASN A 8 -0.72 -15.31 12.39
N ASP A 9 0.29 -14.46 12.42
CA ASP A 9 1.42 -14.52 11.50
C ASP A 9 2.73 -14.18 12.25
N LYS A 10 3.81 -13.92 11.51
CA LYS A 10 5.11 -13.62 12.11
C LYS A 10 5.13 -12.32 12.92
N MET A 11 4.25 -11.39 12.63
CA MET A 11 4.26 -10.06 13.24
C MET A 11 3.11 -9.81 14.21
N GLN A 12 2.01 -10.56 14.11
CA GLN A 12 0.85 -10.40 14.98
C GLN A 12 0.32 -11.75 15.45
N LYS A 13 0.03 -11.84 16.75
CA LYS A 13 -0.57 -13.03 17.38
C LYS A 13 -1.93 -12.63 17.95
N ASN A 14 -2.97 -13.36 17.55
CA ASN A 14 -4.33 -13.16 18.06
C ASN A 14 -4.85 -11.72 17.88
N TYR A 15 -4.39 -11.02 16.83
CA TYR A 15 -4.96 -9.74 16.48
C TYR A 15 -6.33 -9.97 15.85
N VAL A 16 -7.35 -9.31 16.37
CA VAL A 16 -8.74 -9.48 15.94
C VAL A 16 -9.29 -8.14 15.47
N TYR A 17 -9.92 -8.13 14.30
CA TYR A 17 -10.66 -6.98 13.84
C TYR A 17 -11.94 -7.38 13.12
N GLU A 18 -12.84 -6.42 12.98
CA GLU A 18 -14.13 -6.63 12.32
C GLU A 18 -14.14 -5.99 10.94
N ILE A 19 -14.77 -6.67 9.99
CA ILE A 19 -15.13 -6.13 8.69
C ILE A 19 -16.56 -5.63 8.78
N SER A 20 -16.73 -4.31 8.76
CA SER A 20 -18.03 -3.64 8.88
C SER A 20 -18.55 -3.14 7.52
N GLU A 21 -17.68 -3.02 6.53
CA GLU A 21 -18.02 -2.49 5.22
C GLU A 21 -17.80 -3.53 4.12
N LYS A 22 -18.50 -3.36 3.01
CA LYS A 22 -18.25 -4.17 1.82
C LYS A 22 -16.91 -3.80 1.19
N GLN A 23 -16.21 -4.81 0.67
CA GLN A 23 -14.93 -4.63 0.00
C GLN A 23 -15.00 -3.54 -1.09
N GLY A 24 -14.11 -2.57 -0.99
CA GLY A 24 -14.01 -1.47 -1.95
C GLY A 24 -15.15 -0.46 -1.89
N LYS A 25 -15.93 -0.44 -0.82
CA LYS A 25 -17.10 0.43 -0.67
C LYS A 25 -17.03 1.29 0.59
N ASN A 26 -17.84 2.35 0.60
CA ASN A 26 -18.03 3.22 1.76
C ASN A 26 -16.73 3.80 2.33
N PHE A 27 -15.84 4.23 1.43
CA PHE A 27 -14.61 4.92 1.82
C PHE A 27 -14.95 6.32 2.37
N ASP A 28 -14.10 6.80 3.26
CA ASP A 28 -14.14 8.19 3.69
C ASP A 28 -14.18 9.12 2.45
N LYS A 29 -14.99 10.19 2.52
CA LYS A 29 -15.18 11.13 1.41
C LYS A 29 -13.87 11.73 0.89
N ASP A 30 -12.88 11.84 1.77
CA ASP A 30 -11.58 12.42 1.46
C ASP A 30 -10.54 11.40 1.01
N PHE A 31 -10.87 10.10 1.03
CA PHE A 31 -9.96 9.03 0.61
C PHE A 31 -10.42 8.43 -0.71
N LYS A 32 -9.72 8.83 -1.78
CA LYS A 32 -10.03 8.42 -3.16
C LYS A 32 -8.78 7.84 -3.82
N PRO A 33 -8.33 6.64 -3.39
CA PRO A 33 -7.16 6.02 -4.00
C PRO A 33 -7.44 5.69 -5.47
N GLU A 34 -6.42 5.84 -6.30
CA GLU A 34 -6.53 5.60 -7.74
C GLU A 34 -6.29 4.14 -8.12
N LEU A 35 -5.63 3.39 -7.24
CA LEU A 35 -5.31 1.98 -7.44
C LEU A 35 -5.87 1.15 -6.30
N THR A 36 -6.43 -0.01 -6.63
CA THR A 36 -6.78 -1.02 -5.63
C THR A 36 -5.53 -1.77 -5.15
N PRO A 37 -5.57 -2.43 -3.99
CA PRO A 37 -4.46 -3.27 -3.56
C PRO A 37 -4.06 -4.34 -4.59
N LYS A 38 -5.05 -4.96 -5.24
CA LYS A 38 -4.81 -5.93 -6.31
C LYS A 38 -4.04 -5.31 -7.48
N GLU A 39 -4.45 -4.13 -7.95
CA GLU A 39 -3.76 -3.42 -9.02
C GLU A 39 -2.33 -3.06 -8.63
N MET A 40 -2.11 -2.60 -7.41
CA MET A 40 -0.77 -2.28 -6.92
C MET A 40 0.15 -3.51 -6.92
N LEU A 41 -0.34 -4.63 -6.42
CA LEU A 41 0.42 -5.89 -6.39
C LEU A 41 0.73 -6.39 -7.81
N THR A 42 -0.20 -6.25 -8.73
CA THR A 42 -0.03 -6.65 -10.13
C THR A 42 0.98 -5.76 -10.85
N LEU A 43 0.95 -4.44 -10.61
CA LEU A 43 1.91 -3.50 -11.20
C LEU A 43 3.32 -3.72 -10.67
N GLY A 44 3.46 -4.01 -9.40
CA GLY A 44 4.74 -4.20 -8.73
C GLY A 44 5.08 -3.06 -7.79
N VAL A 45 5.00 -3.35 -6.49
CA VAL A 45 5.28 -2.42 -5.40
C VAL A 45 6.15 -3.10 -4.35
N PHE A 46 6.91 -2.31 -3.59
CA PHE A 46 7.72 -2.78 -2.46
C PHE A 46 8.68 -3.92 -2.80
N GLY A 47 9.16 -3.97 -4.06
CA GLY A 47 10.11 -4.99 -4.50
C GLY A 47 9.57 -6.42 -4.42
N GLY A 48 8.27 -6.60 -4.38
CA GLY A 48 7.62 -7.90 -4.33
C GLY A 48 7.73 -8.62 -2.98
N LYS A 49 8.41 -8.07 -2.01
CA LYS A 49 8.63 -8.72 -0.70
C LYS A 49 7.46 -8.51 0.25
N TYR A 50 6.79 -7.40 0.14
CA TYR A 50 5.70 -7.02 1.02
C TYR A 50 4.54 -8.01 0.88
N MET A 51 3.88 -8.34 2.00
CA MET A 51 2.70 -9.21 2.07
C MET A 51 2.94 -10.69 1.74
N THR A 52 4.17 -11.11 1.50
CA THR A 52 4.47 -12.50 1.14
C THR A 52 4.22 -13.51 2.27
N ASP A 53 4.25 -13.05 3.51
CA ASP A 53 4.07 -13.87 4.71
C ASP A 53 2.69 -13.71 5.37
N CYS A 54 1.77 -12.96 4.74
CA CYS A 54 0.44 -12.72 5.29
C CYS A 54 -0.68 -12.76 4.22
N LYS A 55 -0.44 -13.44 3.10
CA LYS A 55 -1.38 -13.50 1.97
C LYS A 55 -2.74 -14.08 2.34
N GLU A 56 -2.77 -15.01 3.26
CA GLU A 56 -3.97 -15.76 3.65
C GLU A 56 -5.04 -14.86 4.27
N GLU A 57 -4.66 -13.71 4.79
CA GLU A 57 -5.58 -12.72 5.34
C GLU A 57 -6.45 -12.06 4.26
N PHE A 58 -5.97 -12.01 3.03
CA PHE A 58 -6.57 -11.22 1.96
C PHE A 58 -7.12 -12.10 0.83
N PRO A 59 -7.98 -11.53 -0.07
CA PRO A 59 -8.54 -12.30 -1.19
C PRO A 59 -7.45 -12.96 -2.06
N ARG A 60 -7.60 -14.22 -2.36
CA ARG A 60 -6.63 -15.01 -3.13
C ARG A 60 -6.37 -14.44 -4.52
N ASP A 61 -7.38 -13.84 -5.14
CA ASP A 61 -7.25 -13.28 -6.48
C ASP A 61 -6.33 -12.07 -6.56
N TRP A 62 -6.05 -11.40 -5.42
CA TRP A 62 -5.08 -10.31 -5.38
C TRP A 62 -3.67 -10.76 -5.74
N PHE A 63 -3.36 -12.03 -5.51
CA PHE A 63 -2.01 -12.57 -5.63
C PHE A 63 -1.79 -13.40 -6.90
N LYS A 64 -2.83 -13.63 -7.70
CA LYS A 64 -2.73 -14.45 -8.92
C LYS A 64 -1.71 -13.92 -9.93
N GLN A 65 -1.66 -12.60 -10.10
CA GLN A 65 -0.75 -11.93 -11.03
C GLN A 65 0.20 -10.97 -10.30
N ALA A 66 0.28 -11.06 -8.99
CA ALA A 66 1.13 -10.21 -8.18
C ALA A 66 2.61 -10.49 -8.45
N LYS A 67 3.41 -9.43 -8.54
CA LYS A 67 4.85 -9.53 -8.66
C LYS A 67 5.47 -9.70 -7.28
N LEU A 68 5.76 -10.92 -6.89
CA LEU A 68 6.24 -11.28 -5.55
C LEU A 68 7.62 -11.91 -5.58
N CYS A 69 8.42 -11.60 -4.57
CA CYS A 69 9.67 -12.26 -4.27
C CYS A 69 9.70 -12.66 -2.79
N PHE A 70 9.67 -13.95 -2.51
CA PHE A 70 9.58 -14.46 -1.14
C PHE A 70 10.91 -14.36 -0.38
N LYS A 71 12.03 -14.27 -1.10
CA LYS A 71 13.36 -14.29 -0.50
C LYS A 71 13.84 -12.92 -0.07
N LYS A 72 13.68 -11.92 -0.93
CA LYS A 72 14.25 -10.58 -0.71
C LYS A 72 13.45 -9.52 -1.44
N HIS A 73 13.65 -8.26 -1.07
CA HIS A 73 13.22 -7.11 -1.85
C HIS A 73 13.95 -7.10 -3.19
N ASP A 74 13.21 -7.09 -4.28
CA ASP A 74 13.76 -7.04 -5.63
C ASP A 74 13.20 -5.82 -6.37
N ALA A 75 14.01 -4.78 -6.49
CA ALA A 75 13.59 -3.53 -7.11
C ALA A 75 13.19 -3.69 -8.59
N GLU A 76 13.70 -4.72 -9.28
CA GLU A 76 13.31 -4.99 -10.67
C GLU A 76 11.86 -5.40 -10.81
N LEU A 77 11.25 -5.92 -9.74
CA LEU A 77 9.82 -6.26 -9.71
C LEU A 77 8.92 -5.03 -9.58
N ASN A 78 9.47 -3.89 -9.14
CA ASN A 78 8.72 -2.65 -9.11
C ASN A 78 8.36 -2.19 -10.52
N PHE A 79 7.20 -1.57 -10.67
CA PHE A 79 6.73 -1.13 -12.00
C PHE A 79 7.77 -0.27 -12.72
N PHE A 80 8.38 0.69 -12.03
CA PHE A 80 9.43 1.53 -12.61
C PHE A 80 10.84 0.95 -12.46
N GLY A 81 10.99 -0.26 -11.92
CA GLY A 81 12.26 -0.97 -11.85
C GLY A 81 13.31 -0.38 -10.91
N VAL A 82 12.93 0.46 -9.97
CA VAL A 82 13.83 1.13 -9.02
C VAL A 82 13.34 0.96 -7.59
N ASN A 83 14.26 1.00 -6.64
CA ASN A 83 13.91 1.01 -5.22
C ASN A 83 13.40 2.41 -4.81
N ALA A 84 12.22 2.46 -4.24
CA ALA A 84 11.58 3.71 -3.80
C ALA A 84 11.00 3.63 -2.39
N SER A 85 11.40 2.63 -1.60
CA SER A 85 10.94 2.47 -0.22
C SER A 85 12.12 2.32 0.73
N GLN A 86 11.94 2.81 1.96
CA GLN A 86 12.86 2.58 3.06
C GLN A 86 12.49 1.26 3.77
N SER A 87 13.38 0.75 4.61
CA SER A 87 13.12 -0.46 5.37
C SER A 87 12.04 -0.25 6.44
N LEU A 88 11.43 -1.35 6.88
CA LEU A 88 10.43 -1.33 7.95
C LEU A 88 11.03 -0.79 9.27
N SER A 89 12.31 -1.07 9.54
CA SER A 89 12.99 -0.54 10.72
C SER A 89 13.05 0.99 10.72
N VAL A 90 13.30 1.61 9.57
CA VAL A 90 13.27 3.07 9.42
C VAL A 90 11.86 3.61 9.64
N TRP A 91 10.85 2.94 9.12
CA TRP A 91 9.45 3.34 9.33
C TRP A 91 9.08 3.33 10.82
N ARG A 92 9.53 2.30 11.55
CA ARG A 92 9.29 2.19 13.01
C ARG A 92 9.99 3.31 13.77
N GLU A 93 11.27 3.56 13.47
CA GLU A 93 12.05 4.63 14.09
C GLU A 93 11.38 5.99 13.94
N ARG A 94 10.81 6.26 12.76
CA ARG A 94 10.16 7.55 12.47
C ARG A 94 8.73 7.65 13.00
N GLY A 95 8.24 6.64 13.70
CA GLY A 95 6.90 6.65 14.27
C GLY A 95 5.76 6.57 13.25
N TRP A 96 6.04 6.05 12.06
CA TRP A 96 5.04 5.94 11.00
C TRP A 96 4.12 4.72 11.13
N ILE A 97 4.50 3.77 11.99
CA ILE A 97 3.83 2.48 12.13
C ILE A 97 2.88 2.49 13.33
N HIS A 98 1.62 2.17 13.09
CA HIS A 98 0.68 1.86 14.17
C HIS A 98 0.83 0.38 14.56
N PRO A 99 0.80 0.05 15.88
CA PRO A 99 0.96 -1.34 16.33
C PRO A 99 -0.02 -2.34 15.71
N ASP A 100 -1.24 -1.90 15.39
CA ASP A 100 -2.25 -2.78 14.79
C ASP A 100 -1.97 -3.07 13.31
N ASP A 101 -1.18 -2.23 12.64
CA ASP A 101 -0.76 -2.43 11.25
C ASP A 101 0.79 -2.41 11.18
N PRO A 102 1.45 -3.46 11.70
CA PRO A 102 2.90 -3.45 11.89
C PRO A 102 3.71 -3.40 10.60
N ARG A 103 3.08 -3.66 9.45
CA ARG A 103 3.71 -3.56 8.13
C ARG A 103 3.52 -2.20 7.47
N GLY A 104 2.81 -1.26 8.10
CA GLY A 104 2.71 0.11 7.65
C GLY A 104 1.47 0.41 6.81
N TRP A 105 1.54 1.54 6.08
CA TRP A 105 0.38 2.12 5.39
C TRP A 105 -0.30 1.15 4.41
N PHE A 106 0.48 0.39 3.64
CA PHE A 106 -0.13 -0.52 2.66
C PHE A 106 -0.94 -1.63 3.32
N GLN A 107 -0.47 -2.17 4.46
CA GLN A 107 -1.25 -3.13 5.23
C GLN A 107 -2.54 -2.49 5.76
N TRP A 108 -2.45 -1.27 6.28
CA TRP A 108 -3.63 -0.51 6.67
C TRP A 108 -4.60 -0.37 5.49
N TYR A 109 -4.10 0.01 4.30
CA TYR A 109 -4.94 0.18 3.11
C TYR A 109 -5.61 -1.12 2.69
N CYS A 110 -4.89 -2.23 2.69
CA CYS A 110 -5.46 -3.54 2.37
C CYS A 110 -6.62 -3.89 3.30
N ARG A 111 -6.45 -3.67 4.60
CA ARG A 111 -7.48 -3.93 5.61
C ARG A 111 -8.66 -2.98 5.48
N TYR A 112 -8.38 -1.70 5.24
CA TYR A 112 -9.41 -0.69 4.98
C TYR A 112 -10.23 -1.07 3.73
N PHE A 113 -9.55 -1.49 2.68
CA PHE A 113 -10.19 -1.87 1.40
C PHE A 113 -11.12 -3.07 1.58
N ILE A 114 -10.75 -4.09 2.35
CA ILE A 114 -11.62 -5.25 2.58
C ILE A 114 -12.76 -4.95 3.57
N GLY A 115 -12.75 -3.78 4.21
CA GLY A 115 -13.88 -3.29 4.99
C GLY A 115 -13.64 -3.08 6.48
N ARG A 116 -12.40 -3.14 6.97
CA ARG A 116 -12.08 -2.72 8.34
C ARG A 116 -12.17 -1.21 8.46
N ARG A 117 -12.74 -0.72 9.57
CA ARG A 117 -12.63 0.69 9.97
C ARG A 117 -11.92 0.75 11.31
N HIS A 118 -11.05 1.75 11.49
CA HIS A 118 -10.09 1.76 12.58
C HIS A 118 -9.84 3.18 13.09
N GLN A 119 -9.46 3.30 14.36
CA GLN A 119 -9.16 4.60 14.97
C GLN A 119 -8.00 5.35 14.28
N ASP A 120 -7.11 4.65 13.60
CA ASP A 120 -5.97 5.23 12.88
C ASP A 120 -6.32 5.69 11.45
N ASP A 121 -7.55 5.49 10.99
CA ASP A 121 -7.94 5.77 9.61
C ASP A 121 -7.67 7.23 9.22
N GLN A 122 -8.05 8.18 10.07
CA GLN A 122 -7.87 9.60 9.75
C GLN A 122 -6.39 9.99 9.64
N ARG A 123 -5.52 9.44 10.47
CA ARG A 123 -4.09 9.67 10.38
C ARG A 123 -3.52 9.12 9.08
N GLN A 124 -3.90 7.91 8.71
CA GLN A 124 -3.43 7.26 7.49
C GLN A 124 -3.94 7.96 6.23
N ILE A 125 -5.17 8.45 6.25
CA ILE A 125 -5.73 9.24 5.14
C ILE A 125 -5.00 10.57 5.00
N ARG A 126 -4.68 11.25 6.11
CA ARG A 126 -3.87 12.49 6.06
C ARG A 126 -2.49 12.25 5.46
N ARG A 127 -1.83 11.15 5.83
CA ARG A 127 -0.54 10.77 5.25
C ARG A 127 -0.66 10.53 3.74
N TRP A 128 -1.69 9.84 3.31
CA TRP A 128 -1.97 9.62 1.91
C TRP A 128 -2.18 10.94 1.15
N LYS A 129 -2.96 11.87 1.72
CA LYS A 129 -3.16 13.20 1.12
C LYS A 129 -1.85 13.97 0.95
N ALA A 130 -0.95 13.87 1.90
CA ALA A 130 0.33 14.57 1.87
C ALA A 130 1.22 14.14 0.70
N ILE A 131 1.01 12.96 0.14
CA ILE A 131 1.75 12.45 -1.02
C ILE A 131 1.47 13.25 -2.29
N LYS A 132 0.36 13.99 -2.36
CA LYS A 132 0.03 14.84 -3.54
C LYS A 132 1.13 15.84 -3.88
N ARG A 133 1.94 16.27 -2.92
CA ARG A 133 3.09 17.15 -3.17
C ARG A 133 4.09 16.52 -4.16
N HIS A 134 4.27 15.21 -4.10
CA HIS A 134 5.16 14.51 -5.04
C HIS A 134 4.58 14.47 -6.45
N ILE A 135 3.27 14.37 -6.58
CA ILE A 135 2.58 14.45 -7.87
C ILE A 135 2.80 15.84 -8.50
N ALA A 136 2.63 16.88 -7.70
CA ALA A 136 2.88 18.26 -8.16
C ALA A 136 4.33 18.46 -8.60
N GLN A 137 5.30 17.91 -7.88
CA GLN A 137 6.71 17.96 -8.24
C GLN A 137 6.99 17.28 -9.58
N ILE A 138 6.40 16.12 -9.83
CA ILE A 138 6.54 15.42 -11.12
C ILE A 138 5.95 16.27 -12.23
N LYS A 139 4.72 16.77 -12.07
CA LYS A 139 4.06 17.60 -13.08
C LYS A 139 4.84 18.88 -13.41
N ASN A 140 5.48 19.48 -12.41
CA ASN A 140 6.23 20.73 -12.60
C ASN A 140 7.61 20.52 -13.23
N ASN A 141 8.18 19.33 -13.17
CA ASN A 141 9.56 19.06 -13.56
C ASN A 141 9.70 18.05 -14.69
N CYS A 142 8.62 17.40 -15.11
CA CYS A 142 8.64 16.36 -16.13
C CYS A 142 7.63 16.67 -17.22
N SER A 143 7.96 16.25 -18.45
CA SER A 143 6.97 16.21 -19.52
C SER A 143 5.93 15.13 -19.23
N ALA A 144 4.68 15.39 -19.59
CA ALA A 144 3.61 14.41 -19.40
C ALA A 144 3.94 13.10 -20.12
N GLY A 145 3.82 11.99 -19.39
CA GLY A 145 4.09 10.66 -19.94
C GLY A 145 5.56 10.27 -20.03
N ASP A 146 6.49 11.11 -19.60
CA ASP A 146 7.90 10.75 -19.53
C ASP A 146 8.18 9.94 -18.25
N TRP A 147 8.04 8.64 -18.33
CA TRP A 147 8.23 7.73 -17.22
C TRP A 147 9.68 7.60 -16.74
N ASN A 148 10.65 8.05 -17.55
CA ASN A 148 12.05 8.08 -17.16
C ASN A 148 12.39 9.29 -16.28
N CYS A 149 11.58 10.33 -16.33
CA CYS A 149 11.74 11.50 -15.49
C CYS A 149 11.24 11.18 -14.07
N ARG A 150 12.09 11.36 -13.07
CA ARG A 150 11.78 11.13 -11.65
C ARG A 150 11.22 9.73 -11.35
N ARG A 151 11.82 8.70 -11.92
CA ARG A 151 11.36 7.31 -11.79
C ARG A 151 11.18 6.86 -10.33
N LYS A 152 12.13 7.19 -9.46
CA LYS A 152 12.06 6.86 -8.05
C LYS A 152 10.84 7.48 -7.38
N GLN A 153 10.57 8.74 -7.67
CA GLN A 153 9.40 9.44 -7.12
C GLN A 153 8.10 8.88 -7.70
N ARG A 154 8.07 8.53 -8.98
CA ARG A 154 6.93 7.87 -9.60
C ARG A 154 6.62 6.51 -8.96
N GLN A 155 7.65 5.73 -8.67
CA GLN A 155 7.48 4.45 -7.97
C GLN A 155 6.98 4.68 -6.54
N ALA A 156 7.50 5.67 -5.84
CA ALA A 156 7.08 5.99 -4.47
C ALA A 156 5.58 6.30 -4.39
N ILE A 157 5.04 7.07 -5.33
CA ILE A 157 3.62 7.40 -5.29
C ILE A 157 2.71 6.24 -5.71
N LEU A 158 3.21 5.27 -6.49
CA LEU A 158 2.50 4.00 -6.71
C LEU A 158 2.31 3.24 -5.39
N HIS A 159 3.30 3.28 -4.50
CA HIS A 159 3.20 2.64 -3.19
C HIS A 159 2.08 3.22 -2.31
N TRP A 160 1.56 4.39 -2.68
CA TRP A 160 0.49 5.10 -1.98
C TRP A 160 -0.83 5.11 -2.77
N ALA A 161 -1.01 4.16 -3.68
CA ALA A 161 -2.23 4.02 -4.47
C ALA A 161 -2.56 5.21 -5.39
N TYR A 162 -1.56 5.99 -5.78
CA TYR A 162 -1.69 6.96 -6.87
C TYR A 162 -1.13 6.38 -8.17
N ASP A 163 -1.84 6.56 -9.25
CA ASP A 163 -1.43 6.03 -10.55
C ASP A 163 -0.52 7.02 -11.28
N SER A 164 0.78 6.94 -10.98
CA SER A 164 1.79 7.80 -11.61
C SER A 164 2.03 7.53 -13.09
N ARG A 165 1.42 6.48 -13.65
CA ARG A 165 1.47 6.23 -15.08
C ARG A 165 0.69 7.27 -15.88
N LYS A 166 -0.21 7.99 -15.23
CA LYS A 166 -1.10 9.00 -15.85
C LYS A 166 -0.48 10.39 -15.94
N ILE A 167 0.70 10.61 -15.38
CA ILE A 167 1.32 11.93 -15.30
C ILE A 167 2.73 11.95 -15.86
#